data_91158cad17b2b0399177cfb50c1ce1cd
#
_entry.id   91158cad17b2b0399177cfb50c1ce1cd
#
_cell.length_a   1.000
_cell.length_b   1.000
_cell.length_c   1.000
_cell.angle_alpha   90.00
_cell.angle_beta   90.00
_cell.angle_gamma   90.00
#
_symmetry.space_group_name_H-M   'P 1'
#
loop_
_entity.id
_entity.type
_entity.pdbx_description
1 polymer ?
#
loop_
_entity_poly.entity_id
_entity_poly.type
_entity_poly.pdbx_seq_one_letter_code
_entity_poly.pdbx_strand_id
1 'polypeptide(L)'
;TEGMVRKSIVNSMIDKIVVEGQLFSVPENTLIEFYESNKDFFSGHSEVHIKKLFLEYRSQSEDEKKLDAIRQLLIDGEDFDFVEAEYGDYILPEIPNMLLPIKKLRDYVEQDLVEIILNMTPGQITSEIETENGYVFLYMLSTIRGEEKSFESVKKEVLVEYKRRNDELSLKNYIEWLRKKSEIIYVQ
;
A
#
# COMPACT_ATOMS: atom_id res chain seq x y z
N THR A 1 -29.98 -9.13 -12.87
CA THR A 1 -29.40 -10.26 -13.63
C THR A 1 -28.11 -9.84 -14.32
N GLU A 2 -28.06 -8.65 -14.93
CA GLU A 2 -26.88 -8.14 -15.66
C GLU A 2 -25.67 -7.88 -14.75
N GLY A 3 -25.88 -7.34 -13.54
CA GLY A 3 -24.82 -7.11 -12.56
C GLY A 3 -24.18 -8.40 -12.02
N MET A 4 -24.96 -9.49 -11.91
CA MET A 4 -24.42 -10.80 -11.51
C MET A 4 -23.55 -11.41 -12.61
N VAL A 5 -23.96 -11.27 -13.87
CA VAL A 5 -23.18 -11.77 -15.02
C VAL A 5 -21.86 -11.02 -15.15
N ARG A 6 -21.87 -9.68 -15.02
CA ARG A 6 -20.65 -8.87 -15.04
C ARG A 6 -19.70 -9.26 -13.88
N LYS A 7 -20.22 -9.40 -12.67
CA LYS A 7 -19.42 -9.83 -11.51
C LYS A 7 -18.82 -11.23 -11.70
N SER A 8 -19.61 -12.16 -12.28
CA SER A 8 -19.12 -13.51 -12.59
C SER A 8 -18.03 -13.52 -13.65
N ILE A 9 -18.16 -12.70 -14.70
CA ILE A 9 -17.14 -12.57 -15.75
C ILE A 9 -15.84 -11.98 -15.17
N VAL A 10 -15.94 -10.92 -14.37
CA VAL A 10 -14.77 -10.31 -13.73
C VAL A 10 -14.07 -11.31 -12.81
N ASN A 11 -14.81 -12.01 -11.94
CA ASN A 11 -14.23 -13.04 -11.08
C ASN A 11 -13.56 -14.16 -11.88
N SER A 12 -14.21 -14.67 -12.93
CA SER A 12 -13.62 -15.70 -13.79
C SER A 12 -12.35 -15.23 -14.52
N MET A 13 -12.27 -13.94 -14.87
CA MET A 13 -11.06 -13.37 -15.46
C MET A 13 -9.94 -13.22 -14.43
N ILE A 14 -10.27 -12.78 -13.21
CA ILE A 14 -9.33 -12.70 -12.09
C ILE A 14 -8.77 -14.10 -11.79
N ASP A 15 -9.63 -15.09 -11.64
CA ASP A 15 -9.23 -16.48 -11.40
C ASP A 15 -8.29 -17.00 -12.49
N LYS A 16 -8.57 -16.68 -13.76
CA LYS A 16 -7.73 -17.10 -14.88
C LYS A 16 -6.35 -16.46 -14.86
N ILE A 17 -6.25 -15.16 -14.55
CA ILE A 17 -4.97 -14.43 -14.43
C ILE A 17 -4.14 -15.01 -13.28
N VAL A 18 -4.78 -15.25 -12.13
CA VAL A 18 -4.11 -15.82 -10.94
C VAL A 18 -3.65 -17.26 -11.20
N VAL A 19 -4.49 -18.09 -11.85
CA VAL A 19 -4.12 -19.48 -12.17
C VAL A 19 -2.98 -19.55 -13.18
N GLU A 20 -2.97 -18.70 -14.21
CA GLU A 20 -1.85 -18.64 -15.16
C GLU A 20 -0.55 -18.23 -14.47
N GLY A 21 -0.59 -17.30 -13.50
CA GLY A 21 0.57 -16.93 -12.67
C GLY A 21 1.07 -18.04 -11.75
N GLN A 22 0.19 -18.94 -11.30
CA GLN A 22 0.53 -20.04 -10.39
C GLN A 22 1.18 -21.27 -11.07
N LEU A 23 1.06 -21.40 -12.38
CA LEU A 23 1.55 -22.57 -13.14
C LEU A 23 3.08 -22.59 -13.30
N PHE A 24 3.77 -21.46 -13.04
CA PHE A 24 5.22 -21.41 -13.12
C PHE A 24 5.87 -21.60 -11.75
N SER A 25 6.83 -22.53 -11.68
CA SER A 25 7.73 -22.60 -10.51
C SER A 25 8.63 -21.36 -10.52
N VAL A 26 8.55 -20.58 -9.45
CA VAL A 26 9.41 -19.40 -9.31
C VAL A 26 10.85 -19.86 -9.09
N PRO A 27 11.83 -19.39 -9.89
CA PRO A 27 13.23 -19.74 -9.69
C PRO A 27 13.71 -19.33 -8.30
N GLU A 28 14.54 -20.15 -7.67
CA GLU A 28 15.03 -19.89 -6.31
C GLU A 28 15.81 -18.58 -6.21
N ASN A 29 16.62 -18.27 -7.22
CA ASN A 29 17.35 -17.00 -7.26
C ASN A 29 16.43 -15.79 -7.20
N THR A 30 15.29 -15.84 -7.88
CA THR A 30 14.27 -14.78 -7.83
C THR A 30 13.70 -14.61 -6.43
N LEU A 31 13.48 -15.71 -5.71
CA LEU A 31 13.01 -15.68 -4.33
C LEU A 31 14.08 -15.14 -3.37
N ILE A 32 15.34 -15.46 -3.61
CA ILE A 32 16.46 -14.92 -2.82
C ILE A 32 16.57 -13.41 -3.03
N GLU A 33 16.55 -12.92 -4.27
CA GLU A 33 16.57 -11.50 -4.59
C GLU A 33 15.39 -10.75 -3.96
N PHE A 34 14.22 -11.34 -4.03
CA PHE A 34 13.02 -10.77 -3.40
C PHE A 34 13.14 -10.73 -1.87
N TYR A 35 13.67 -11.80 -1.24
CA TYR A 35 13.94 -11.83 0.19
C TYR A 35 14.97 -10.78 0.59
N GLU A 36 16.10 -10.67 -0.11
CA GLU A 36 17.15 -9.70 0.18
C GLU A 36 16.64 -8.25 0.13
N SER A 37 15.75 -7.97 -0.84
CA SER A 37 15.12 -6.65 -0.98
C SER A 37 14.02 -6.37 0.07
N ASN A 38 13.58 -7.38 0.83
CA ASN A 38 12.44 -7.30 1.76
C ASN A 38 12.73 -7.91 3.13
N LYS A 39 13.98 -7.92 3.59
CA LYS A 39 14.40 -8.57 4.84
C LYS A 39 13.59 -8.14 6.05
N ASP A 40 13.31 -6.84 6.18
CA ASP A 40 12.53 -6.29 7.30
C ASP A 40 11.11 -6.86 7.35
N PHE A 41 10.51 -7.14 6.19
CA PHE A 41 9.18 -7.76 6.09
C PHE A 41 9.19 -9.22 6.60
N PHE A 42 10.29 -9.94 6.38
CA PHE A 42 10.44 -11.34 6.77
C PHE A 42 11.09 -11.54 8.14
N SER A 43 11.57 -10.46 8.77
CA SER A 43 12.10 -10.51 10.13
C SER A 43 11.01 -10.85 11.15
N GLY A 44 11.39 -11.49 12.25
CA GLY A 44 10.46 -11.85 13.30
C GLY A 44 10.02 -10.66 14.13
N HIS A 45 8.73 -10.57 14.45
CA HIS A 45 8.19 -9.57 15.39
C HIS A 45 8.50 -8.09 15.07
N SER A 46 8.65 -7.76 13.76
CA SER A 46 8.78 -6.37 13.36
C SER A 46 7.43 -5.68 13.44
N GLU A 47 7.39 -4.56 14.13
CA GLU A 47 6.17 -3.77 14.37
C GLU A 47 6.45 -2.30 14.08
N VAL A 48 5.43 -1.58 13.64
CA VAL A 48 5.47 -0.14 13.40
C VAL A 48 4.26 0.54 14.01
N HIS A 49 4.47 1.76 14.49
CA HIS A 49 3.41 2.66 14.90
C HIS A 49 3.46 3.88 13.98
N ILE A 50 2.46 4.00 13.13
CA ILE A 50 2.37 5.04 12.10
C ILE A 50 1.03 5.75 12.16
N LYS A 51 0.99 6.98 11.65
CA LYS A 51 -0.21 7.75 11.35
C LYS A 51 -0.26 8.05 9.86
N LYS A 52 -1.47 8.24 9.35
CA LYS A 52 -1.75 8.50 7.94
C LYS A 52 -2.73 9.65 7.82
N LEU A 53 -2.31 10.74 7.20
CA LEU A 53 -3.20 11.78 6.71
C LEU A 53 -3.52 11.47 5.25
N PHE A 54 -4.79 11.40 4.91
CA PHE A 54 -5.27 11.18 3.55
C PHE A 54 -6.00 12.44 3.06
N LEU A 55 -5.77 12.81 1.81
CA LEU A 55 -6.45 13.88 1.11
C LEU A 55 -7.02 13.32 -0.19
N GLU A 56 -8.34 13.25 -0.31
CA GLU A 56 -9.04 12.79 -1.51
C GLU A 56 -8.85 13.77 -2.67
N TYR A 57 -8.73 13.27 -3.89
CA TYR A 57 -8.68 14.09 -5.09
C TYR A 57 -9.95 14.93 -5.25
N ARG A 58 -9.76 16.23 -5.56
CA ARG A 58 -10.83 17.16 -5.89
C ARG A 58 -10.56 17.81 -7.24
N SER A 59 -10.15 19.07 -7.22
CA SER A 59 -9.67 19.78 -8.39
C SER A 59 -8.20 20.16 -8.19
N GLN A 60 -7.42 20.18 -9.26
CA GLN A 60 -6.01 20.52 -9.19
C GLN A 60 -5.71 21.77 -8.35
N SER A 61 -6.52 22.83 -8.53
CA SER A 61 -6.33 24.10 -7.80
C SER A 61 -6.68 24.03 -6.31
N GLU A 62 -7.62 23.16 -5.91
CA GLU A 62 -7.98 22.94 -4.50
C GLU A 62 -6.96 22.05 -3.84
N ASP A 63 -6.53 20.98 -4.53
CA ASP A 63 -5.53 20.05 -4.04
C ASP A 63 -4.19 20.74 -3.80
N GLU A 64 -3.70 21.53 -4.77
CA GLU A 64 -2.46 22.30 -4.62
C GLU A 64 -2.50 23.22 -3.38
N LYS A 65 -3.60 23.96 -3.17
CA LYS A 65 -3.73 24.86 -2.01
C LYS A 65 -3.71 24.10 -0.68
N LYS A 66 -4.41 22.97 -0.60
CA LYS A 66 -4.41 22.15 0.62
C LYS A 66 -3.05 21.50 0.87
N LEU A 67 -2.42 20.96 -0.18
CA LEU A 67 -1.09 20.36 -0.09
C LEU A 67 -0.06 21.40 0.36
N ASP A 68 -0.09 22.62 -0.17
CA ASP A 68 0.82 23.69 0.24
C ASP A 68 0.61 24.08 1.72
N ALA A 69 -0.66 24.17 2.17
CA ALA A 69 -0.96 24.44 3.57
C ALA A 69 -0.45 23.33 4.50
N ILE A 70 -0.71 22.06 4.14
CA ILE A 70 -0.23 20.89 4.90
C ILE A 70 1.30 20.88 4.96
N ARG A 71 1.98 21.03 3.82
CA ARG A 71 3.45 21.07 3.75
C ARG A 71 4.02 22.14 4.67
N GLN A 72 3.46 23.35 4.61
CA GLN A 72 3.95 24.46 5.41
C GLN A 72 3.79 24.19 6.91
N LEU A 73 2.62 23.72 7.35
CA LEU A 73 2.36 23.37 8.75
C LEU A 73 3.31 22.29 9.26
N LEU A 74 3.52 21.22 8.48
CA LEU A 74 4.44 20.15 8.85
C LEU A 74 5.90 20.59 8.88
N ILE A 75 6.32 21.50 7.98
CA ILE A 75 7.68 22.11 8.00
C ILE A 75 7.86 22.99 9.23
N ASP A 76 6.83 23.74 9.61
CA ASP A 76 6.84 24.63 10.78
C ASP A 76 6.81 23.85 12.11
N GLY A 77 6.64 22.51 12.04
CA GLY A 77 6.65 21.61 13.20
C GLY A 77 5.31 21.54 13.93
N GLU A 78 4.21 21.85 13.23
CA GLU A 78 2.87 21.69 13.80
C GLU A 78 2.58 20.19 14.06
N ASP A 79 1.73 19.93 15.06
CA ASP A 79 1.38 18.57 15.45
C ASP A 79 0.64 17.83 14.32
N PHE A 80 1.08 16.60 14.01
CA PHE A 80 0.53 15.82 12.92
C PHE A 80 -0.96 15.53 13.12
N ASP A 81 -1.40 15.28 14.35
CA ASP A 81 -2.82 14.99 14.65
C ASP A 81 -3.69 16.24 14.43
N PHE A 82 -3.14 17.42 14.74
CA PHE A 82 -3.82 18.68 14.44
C PHE A 82 -3.97 18.88 12.92
N VAL A 83 -2.91 18.64 12.16
CA VAL A 83 -2.95 18.79 10.69
C VAL A 83 -3.88 17.76 10.06
N GLU A 84 -3.86 16.51 10.54
CA GLU A 84 -4.77 15.45 10.09
C GLU A 84 -6.24 15.82 10.38
N ALA A 85 -6.54 16.32 11.56
CA ALA A 85 -7.90 16.68 11.96
C ALA A 85 -8.46 17.88 11.16
N GLU A 86 -7.60 18.85 10.79
CA GLU A 86 -8.01 20.06 10.09
C GLU A 86 -8.14 19.87 8.56
N TYR A 87 -7.23 19.06 7.97
CA TYR A 87 -7.11 18.94 6.51
C TYR A 87 -7.43 17.55 5.98
N GLY A 88 -7.29 16.52 6.81
CA GLY A 88 -7.45 15.13 6.39
C GLY A 88 -8.88 14.77 6.03
N ASP A 89 -9.02 13.94 5.01
CA ASP A 89 -10.28 13.32 4.66
C ASP A 89 -10.38 11.93 5.28
N TYR A 90 -11.59 11.51 5.60
CA TYR A 90 -11.83 10.21 6.21
C TYR A 90 -11.72 9.09 5.18
N ILE A 91 -10.90 8.08 5.46
CA ILE A 91 -10.76 6.89 4.61
C ILE A 91 -10.70 5.62 5.48
N LEU A 92 -11.47 4.61 5.09
CA LEU A 92 -11.44 3.27 5.69
C LEU A 92 -10.52 2.32 4.91
N PRO A 93 -9.84 1.38 5.60
CA PRO A 93 -9.79 1.23 7.05
C PRO A 93 -8.85 2.24 7.71
N GLU A 94 -9.21 2.72 8.91
CA GLU A 94 -8.31 3.54 9.73
C GLU A 94 -7.17 2.70 10.29
N ILE A 95 -5.97 3.26 10.32
CA ILE A 95 -4.83 2.61 10.96
C ILE A 95 -4.98 2.73 12.48
N PRO A 96 -4.98 1.62 13.24
CA PRO A 96 -5.05 1.68 14.69
C PRO A 96 -3.87 2.44 15.29
N ASN A 97 -4.15 3.32 16.27
CA ASN A 97 -3.12 4.09 16.99
C ASN A 97 -2.37 3.19 18.00
N MET A 98 -1.60 2.22 17.49
CA MET A 98 -0.82 1.26 18.24
C MET A 98 0.29 0.66 17.40
N LEU A 99 1.23 -0.04 18.04
CA LEU A 99 2.19 -0.87 17.32
C LEU A 99 1.46 -2.00 16.57
N LEU A 100 1.69 -2.07 15.27
CA LEU A 100 1.13 -3.06 14.37
C LEU A 100 2.24 -3.93 13.78
N PRO A 101 2.05 -5.26 13.76
CA PRO A 101 2.93 -6.13 12.99
C PRO A 101 2.99 -5.69 11.52
N ILE A 102 4.19 -5.61 10.95
CA ILE A 102 4.40 -5.16 9.55
C ILE A 102 3.51 -5.94 8.57
N LYS A 103 3.33 -7.24 8.78
CA LYS A 103 2.47 -8.07 7.94
C LYS A 103 0.97 -7.67 7.97
N LYS A 104 0.58 -6.90 8.99
CA LYS A 104 -0.79 -6.38 9.13
C LYS A 104 -0.99 -5.01 8.47
N LEU A 105 0.07 -4.28 8.16
CA LEU A 105 -0.04 -2.97 7.53
C LEU A 105 -0.84 -2.99 6.23
N ARG A 106 -0.69 -4.03 5.43
CA ARG A 106 -1.40 -4.21 4.16
C ARG A 106 -2.93 -4.30 4.30
N ASP A 107 -3.43 -4.55 5.50
CA ASP A 107 -4.88 -4.51 5.77
C ASP A 107 -5.39 -3.05 5.84
N TYR A 108 -4.48 -2.06 5.92
CA TYR A 108 -4.78 -0.64 6.14
C TYR A 108 -4.21 0.29 5.07
N VAL A 109 -3.16 -0.13 4.35
CA VAL A 109 -2.48 0.68 3.35
C VAL A 109 -2.11 -0.16 2.13
N GLU A 110 -1.98 0.50 0.99
CA GLU A 110 -1.53 -0.12 -0.26
C GLU A 110 -0.08 -0.63 -0.15
N GLN A 111 0.26 -1.63 -0.96
CA GLN A 111 1.58 -2.27 -0.92
C GLN A 111 2.74 -1.28 -1.13
N ASP A 112 2.58 -0.31 -2.02
CA ASP A 112 3.59 0.70 -2.30
C ASP A 112 3.89 1.55 -1.05
N LEU A 113 2.87 1.86 -0.24
CA LEU A 113 3.02 2.55 1.04
C LEU A 113 3.72 1.68 2.09
N VAL A 114 3.49 0.36 2.10
CA VAL A 114 4.22 -0.56 3.00
C VAL A 114 5.72 -0.47 2.76
N GLU A 115 6.16 -0.43 1.50
CA GLU A 115 7.59 -0.32 1.16
C GLU A 115 8.21 1.00 1.63
N ILE A 116 7.46 2.10 1.51
CA ILE A 116 7.88 3.40 2.03
C ILE A 116 8.00 3.35 3.56
N ILE A 117 6.99 2.82 4.27
CA ILE A 117 6.96 2.69 5.73
C ILE A 117 8.13 1.89 6.25
N LEU A 118 8.52 0.80 5.59
CA LEU A 118 9.66 -0.04 5.97
C LEU A 118 11.00 0.72 5.95
N ASN A 119 11.10 1.76 5.12
CA ASN A 119 12.30 2.58 4.99
C ASN A 119 12.28 3.84 5.88
N MET A 120 11.16 4.11 6.58
CA MET A 120 11.04 5.28 7.46
C MET A 120 11.73 5.05 8.81
N THR A 121 12.16 6.15 9.40
CA THR A 121 12.73 6.20 10.77
C THR A 121 11.76 6.89 11.73
N PRO A 122 11.78 6.56 13.02
CA PRO A 122 10.97 7.24 14.02
C PRO A 122 11.15 8.76 13.98
N GLY A 123 10.04 9.50 14.03
CA GLY A 123 9.99 10.96 13.91
C GLY A 123 9.92 11.47 12.47
N GLN A 124 10.09 10.62 11.47
CA GLN A 124 10.03 11.01 10.06
C GLN A 124 8.59 11.19 9.60
N ILE A 125 8.34 12.27 8.86
CA ILE A 125 7.12 12.51 8.09
C ILE A 125 7.50 12.50 6.60
N THR A 126 6.68 11.86 5.76
CA THR A 126 6.90 11.86 4.31
C THR A 126 6.45 13.19 3.70
N SER A 127 6.94 13.50 2.49
CA SER A 127 6.21 14.38 1.58
C SER A 127 4.90 13.71 1.17
N GLU A 128 4.06 14.45 0.43
CA GLU A 128 2.87 13.83 -0.17
C GLU A 128 3.25 12.68 -1.09
N ILE A 129 2.50 11.60 -0.96
CA ILE A 129 2.59 10.40 -1.81
C ILE A 129 1.30 10.34 -2.60
N GLU A 130 1.41 10.36 -3.91
CA GLU A 130 0.26 10.21 -4.80
C GLU A 130 -0.19 8.74 -4.82
N THR A 131 -1.49 8.50 -4.64
CA THR A 131 -2.15 7.19 -4.68
C THR A 131 -3.26 7.18 -5.72
N GLU A 132 -3.96 6.05 -5.89
CA GLU A 132 -5.10 5.99 -6.84
C GLU A 132 -6.25 6.94 -6.48
N ASN A 133 -6.45 7.25 -5.19
CA ASN A 133 -7.62 7.95 -4.69
C ASN A 133 -7.32 9.36 -4.14
N GLY A 134 -6.06 9.74 -4.05
CA GLY A 134 -5.67 11.01 -3.43
C GLY A 134 -4.20 11.05 -3.04
N TYR A 135 -3.90 11.90 -2.08
CA TYR A 135 -2.57 12.08 -1.53
C TYR A 135 -2.50 11.56 -0.10
N VAL A 136 -1.36 10.99 0.25
CA VAL A 136 -1.09 10.44 1.59
C VAL A 136 0.16 11.07 2.17
N PHE A 137 0.12 11.47 3.44
CA PHE A 137 1.28 11.75 4.27
C PHE A 137 1.35 10.69 5.36
N LEU A 138 2.56 10.19 5.63
CA LEU A 138 2.82 9.18 6.64
C LEU A 138 3.71 9.77 7.72
N TYR A 139 3.41 9.46 8.98
CA TYR A 139 4.25 9.81 10.12
C TYR A 139 4.64 8.56 10.89
N MET A 140 5.94 8.27 11.00
CA MET A 140 6.48 7.17 11.78
C MET A 140 6.66 7.60 13.23
N LEU A 141 5.82 7.10 14.12
CA LEU A 141 5.94 7.35 15.57
C LEU A 141 7.02 6.48 16.19
N SER A 142 7.00 5.19 15.92
CA SER A 142 7.99 4.25 16.44
C SER A 142 8.05 2.98 15.59
N THR A 143 9.18 2.26 15.67
CA THR A 143 9.36 0.95 15.04
C THR A 143 10.09 0.02 15.97
N ILE A 144 9.70 -1.25 15.97
CA ILE A 144 10.43 -2.34 16.60
C ILE A 144 10.92 -3.24 15.47
N ARG A 145 12.24 -3.37 15.33
CA ARG A 145 12.83 -4.29 14.36
C ARG A 145 12.96 -5.67 14.99
N GLY A 146 12.41 -6.67 14.33
CA GLY A 146 12.54 -8.05 14.72
C GLY A 146 13.91 -8.63 14.37
N GLU A 147 14.19 -9.81 14.87
CA GLU A 147 15.42 -10.53 14.49
C GLU A 147 15.38 -10.92 13.01
N GLU A 148 16.50 -10.74 12.32
CA GLU A 148 16.68 -11.18 10.94
C GLU A 148 16.59 -12.71 10.87
N LYS A 149 15.71 -13.22 10.02
CA LYS A 149 15.57 -14.66 9.79
C LYS A 149 16.27 -15.03 8.49
N SER A 150 16.97 -16.15 8.47
CA SER A 150 17.61 -16.65 7.25
C SER A 150 16.56 -16.99 6.18
N PHE A 151 16.93 -16.84 4.90
CA PHE A 151 16.07 -17.20 3.76
C PHE A 151 15.50 -18.62 3.89
N GLU A 152 16.33 -19.61 4.26
CA GLU A 152 15.90 -21.01 4.42
C GLU A 152 14.78 -21.16 5.46
N SER A 153 14.80 -20.37 6.54
CA SER A 153 13.78 -20.43 7.59
C SER A 153 12.44 -19.83 7.17
N VAL A 154 12.45 -18.90 6.21
CA VAL A 154 11.24 -18.17 5.74
C VAL A 154 10.90 -18.44 4.28
N LYS A 155 11.60 -19.32 3.59
CA LYS A 155 11.44 -19.61 2.15
C LYS A 155 10.00 -19.83 1.71
N LYS A 156 9.19 -20.52 2.52
CA LYS A 156 7.77 -20.72 2.24
C LYS A 156 6.97 -19.42 2.31
N GLU A 157 7.28 -18.58 3.30
CA GLU A 157 6.65 -17.26 3.46
C GLU A 157 7.04 -16.33 2.31
N VAL A 158 8.32 -16.37 1.90
CA VAL A 158 8.85 -15.61 0.77
C VAL A 158 8.11 -15.99 -0.52
N LEU A 159 7.94 -17.27 -0.79
CA LEU A 159 7.21 -17.74 -1.98
C LEU A 159 5.76 -17.30 -1.98
N VAL A 160 5.07 -17.42 -0.84
CA VAL A 160 3.66 -17.00 -0.72
C VAL A 160 3.52 -15.50 -0.95
N GLU A 161 4.37 -14.71 -0.31
CA GLU A 161 4.33 -13.24 -0.42
C GLU A 161 4.73 -12.76 -1.82
N TYR A 162 5.75 -13.37 -2.44
CA TYR A 162 6.14 -13.09 -3.82
C TYR A 162 4.97 -13.31 -4.78
N LYS A 163 4.31 -14.47 -4.70
CA LYS A 163 3.15 -14.78 -5.54
C LYS A 163 2.01 -13.78 -5.33
N ARG A 164 1.67 -13.49 -4.07
CA ARG A 164 0.62 -12.52 -3.73
C ARG A 164 0.89 -11.15 -4.35
N ARG A 165 2.11 -10.59 -4.20
CA ARG A 165 2.47 -9.28 -4.79
C ARG A 165 2.43 -9.30 -6.32
N ASN A 166 2.88 -10.40 -6.92
CA ASN A 166 2.86 -10.54 -8.37
C ASN A 166 1.43 -10.65 -8.91
N ASP A 167 0.53 -11.32 -8.19
CA ASP A 167 -0.88 -11.43 -8.53
C ASP A 167 -1.58 -10.05 -8.41
N GLU A 168 -1.30 -9.28 -7.35
CA GLU A 168 -1.79 -7.91 -7.17
C GLU A 168 -1.30 -6.98 -8.29
N LEU A 169 -0.01 -7.03 -8.62
CA LEU A 169 0.56 -6.23 -9.70
C LEU A 169 -0.06 -6.59 -11.06
N SER A 170 -0.26 -7.87 -11.32
CA SER A 170 -0.90 -8.35 -12.55
C SER A 170 -2.33 -7.87 -12.67
N LEU A 171 -3.07 -7.90 -11.57
CA LEU A 171 -4.44 -7.39 -11.50
C LEU A 171 -4.48 -5.87 -11.71
N LYS A 172 -3.60 -5.11 -11.06
CA LYS A 172 -3.47 -3.65 -11.22
C LYS A 172 -3.20 -3.29 -12.68
N ASN A 173 -2.21 -3.92 -13.30
CA ASN A 173 -1.86 -3.71 -14.71
C ASN A 173 -3.02 -4.05 -15.65
N TYR A 174 -3.78 -5.10 -15.35
CA TYR A 174 -4.95 -5.48 -16.15
C TYR A 174 -6.08 -4.47 -16.03
N ILE A 175 -6.34 -3.96 -14.82
CA ILE A 175 -7.34 -2.91 -14.59
C ILE A 175 -6.95 -1.62 -15.32
N GLU A 176 -5.69 -1.22 -15.25
CA GLU A 176 -5.18 -0.05 -15.99
C GLU A 176 -5.31 -0.21 -17.50
N TRP A 177 -5.00 -1.41 -18.01
CA TRP A 177 -5.19 -1.71 -19.43
C TRP A 177 -6.66 -1.63 -19.84
N LEU A 178 -7.57 -2.14 -18.99
CA LEU A 178 -9.02 -2.01 -19.24
C LEU A 178 -9.46 -0.54 -19.23
N ARG A 179 -9.01 0.25 -18.26
CA ARG A 179 -9.33 1.70 -18.18
C ARG A 179 -8.88 2.45 -19.44
N LYS A 180 -7.70 2.13 -19.95
CA LYS A 180 -7.16 2.74 -21.19
C LYS A 180 -7.92 2.33 -22.45
N LYS A 181 -8.54 1.14 -22.45
CA LYS A 181 -9.30 0.63 -23.60
C LYS A 181 -10.80 0.89 -23.55
N SER A 182 -11.34 1.19 -22.39
CA SER A 182 -12.79 1.38 -22.20
C SER A 182 -13.11 2.86 -22.11
N GLU A 183 -14.11 3.30 -22.87
CA GLU A 183 -14.75 4.59 -22.67
C GLU A 183 -15.67 4.45 -21.44
N ILE A 184 -15.27 5.03 -20.29
CA ILE A 184 -16.06 4.94 -19.07
C ILE A 184 -17.13 6.03 -19.13
N ILE A 185 -18.37 5.65 -19.40
CA ILE A 185 -19.53 6.54 -19.34
C ILE A 185 -20.11 6.47 -17.94
N TYR A 186 -19.94 7.56 -17.16
CA TYR A 186 -20.62 7.72 -15.88
C TYR A 186 -22.07 8.12 -16.15
N VAL A 187 -23.04 7.23 -15.87
CA VAL A 187 -24.45 7.58 -15.85
C VAL A 187 -24.74 8.21 -14.48
N GLN A 188 -25.05 9.51 -14.49
CA GLN A 188 -25.52 10.24 -13.29
C GLN A 188 -26.90 9.81 -12.86
#